data_3b17b5f12f88ae0237fde25a4f8e2eac
#
_entry.id   3b17b5f12f88ae0237fde25a4f8e2eac
#
_cell.length_a   1.000
_cell.length_b   1.000
_cell.length_c   1.000
_cell.angle_alpha   90.00
_cell.angle_beta   90.00
_cell.angle_gamma   90.00
#
_symmetry.space_group_name_H-M   'P 1'
#
loop_
_entity.id
_entity.type
_entity.pdbx_description
1 polymer ?
#
loop_
_entity_poly.entity_id
_entity_poly.type
_entity_poly.pdbx_seq_one_letter_code
_entity_poly.pdbx_strand_id
1 'polypeptide(L)'
;DKVKILYEDALANKIKILPPDVNTSVYRFMPLREDEANKEQPATMIRYGLGAIRGTGEGAIEQIIQARANGPFVDLFDFCLRLDRRVVNRRTMEALIRAGAFDSLYGGFDSRATLLASLPRAMEAADQADASSQQVSLFDMAGSA
;
A
#
# COMPACT_ATOMS: atom_id res chain seq x y z
N ASP A 1 -0.36 19.86 13.68
CA ASP A 1 -0.40 18.51 13.18
C ASP A 1 0.95 17.84 13.40
N LYS A 2 0.93 16.64 13.94
CA LYS A 2 2.15 15.89 14.27
C LYS A 2 3.00 15.56 13.05
N VAL A 3 2.36 15.28 11.90
CA VAL A 3 3.07 14.99 10.66
C VAL A 3 3.81 16.21 10.15
N LYS A 4 3.17 17.38 10.23
CA LYS A 4 3.80 18.63 9.82
C LYS A 4 5.00 18.96 10.71
N ILE A 5 4.88 18.78 12.02
CA ILE A 5 5.97 19.00 12.98
C ILE A 5 7.13 18.06 12.69
N LEU A 6 6.83 16.77 12.45
CA LEU A 6 7.84 15.78 12.11
C LEU A 6 8.57 16.15 10.82
N TYR A 7 7.84 16.62 9.82
CA TYR A 7 8.42 17.03 8.54
C TYR A 7 9.34 18.23 8.71
N GLU A 8 8.92 19.23 9.47
CA GLU A 8 9.72 20.43 9.76
C GLU A 8 11.00 20.07 10.52
N ASP A 9 10.88 19.20 11.54
CA ASP A 9 12.04 18.71 12.30
C ASP A 9 13.01 17.94 11.40
N ALA A 10 12.50 17.09 10.53
CA ALA A 10 13.34 16.33 9.60
C ALA A 10 14.11 17.25 8.68
N LEU A 11 13.45 18.28 8.12
CA LEU A 11 14.12 19.26 7.27
C LEU A 11 15.20 20.03 8.02
N ALA A 12 14.91 20.44 9.25
CA ALA A 12 15.87 21.19 10.09
C ALA A 12 17.11 20.35 10.41
N ASN A 13 16.95 19.04 10.55
CA ASN A 13 18.06 18.11 10.85
C ASN A 13 18.63 17.42 9.61
N LYS A 14 18.24 17.86 8.41
CA LYS A 14 18.69 17.32 7.14
C LYS A 14 18.34 15.83 6.94
N ILE A 15 17.25 15.39 7.55
CA ILE A 15 16.72 14.03 7.40
C ILE A 15 15.77 14.02 6.21
N LYS A 16 15.98 13.09 5.29
CA LYS A 16 15.12 12.93 4.11
C LYS A 16 13.90 12.11 4.48
N ILE A 17 12.70 12.61 4.11
CA ILE A 17 11.45 11.86 4.26
C ILE A 17 11.12 11.19 2.93
N LEU A 18 11.01 9.87 2.96
CA LEU A 18 10.61 9.06 1.81
C LEU A 18 9.09 8.93 1.77
N PRO A 19 8.48 8.93 0.57
CA PRO A 19 7.02 8.79 0.46
C PRO A 19 6.55 7.43 0.95
N PRO A 20 5.25 7.29 1.29
CA PRO A 20 4.70 5.98 1.62
C PRO A 20 4.75 5.05 0.41
N ASP A 21 4.79 3.75 0.68
CA ASP A 21 4.88 2.72 -0.35
C ASP A 21 4.13 1.48 0.12
N VAL A 22 3.21 0.96 -0.70
CA VAL A 22 2.41 -0.22 -0.33
C VAL A 22 3.26 -1.46 -0.10
N ASN A 23 4.44 -1.53 -0.70
CA ASN A 23 5.32 -2.69 -0.62
C ASN A 23 6.33 -2.63 0.53
N THR A 24 6.61 -1.44 1.07
CA THR A 24 7.69 -1.28 2.04
C THR A 24 7.29 -0.54 3.31
N SER A 25 6.28 0.33 3.27
CA SER A 25 5.86 1.07 4.45
C SER A 25 5.11 0.18 5.43
N VAL A 26 5.26 0.50 6.72
CA VAL A 26 4.48 -0.12 7.80
C VAL A 26 3.54 0.93 8.39
N TYR A 27 2.83 0.58 9.45
CA TYR A 27 1.85 1.49 10.05
C TYR A 27 2.49 2.79 10.54
N ARG A 28 3.65 2.69 11.22
CA ARG A 28 4.35 3.84 11.78
C ARG A 28 5.47 4.32 10.87
N PHE A 29 5.91 5.57 11.07
CA PHE A 29 7.10 6.07 10.42
C PHE A 29 8.29 5.18 10.79
N MET A 30 9.12 4.87 9.78
CA MET A 30 10.25 3.96 9.96
C MET A 30 11.57 4.68 9.68
N PRO A 31 12.45 4.82 10.68
CA PRO A 31 13.79 5.36 10.45
C PRO A 31 14.62 4.39 9.60
N LEU A 32 15.34 4.93 8.63
CA LEU A 32 16.20 4.17 7.74
C LEU A 32 17.61 4.73 7.79
N ARG A 33 18.60 3.85 7.65
CA ARG A 33 20.02 4.18 7.60
C ARG A 33 20.56 3.92 6.20
N GLU A 34 21.61 4.62 5.83
CA GLU A 34 22.31 4.33 4.56
C GLU A 34 22.89 2.91 4.57
N ASP A 35 23.40 2.47 5.71
CA ASP A 35 23.88 1.11 5.91
C ASP A 35 23.08 0.46 7.03
N GLU A 36 22.11 -0.35 6.65
CA GLU A 36 21.24 -1.05 7.62
C GLU A 36 21.99 -2.10 8.44
N ALA A 37 23.16 -2.54 7.99
CA ALA A 37 24.01 -3.44 8.75
C ALA A 37 24.72 -2.75 9.90
N ASN A 38 24.93 -1.45 9.81
CA ASN A 38 25.61 -0.65 10.83
C ASN A 38 24.61 0.13 11.69
N LYS A 39 24.12 -0.50 12.74
CA LYS A 39 23.12 0.10 13.64
C LYS A 39 23.67 1.23 14.52
N GLU A 40 24.97 1.44 14.53
CA GLU A 40 25.59 2.54 15.26
C GLU A 40 25.47 3.87 14.52
N GLN A 41 25.26 3.84 13.21
CA GLN A 41 25.01 5.05 12.45
C GLN A 41 23.61 5.62 12.73
N PRO A 42 23.49 6.94 12.83
CA PRO A 42 22.16 7.56 12.97
C PRO A 42 21.33 7.36 11.70
N ALA A 43 20.01 7.29 11.88
CA ALA A 43 19.11 7.27 10.74
C ALA A 43 19.21 8.59 9.97
N THR A 44 19.30 8.49 8.64
CA THR A 44 19.39 9.65 7.73
C THR A 44 18.11 9.84 6.91
N MET A 45 17.21 8.86 6.94
CA MET A 45 15.96 8.88 6.20
C MET A 45 14.83 8.38 7.08
N ILE A 46 13.62 8.83 6.79
CA ILE A 46 12.41 8.34 7.44
C ILE A 46 11.41 7.96 6.35
N ARG A 47 10.94 6.71 6.39
CA ARG A 47 9.85 6.28 5.50
C ARG A 47 8.50 6.63 6.11
N TYR A 48 7.65 7.26 5.31
CA TYR A 48 6.32 7.69 5.73
C TYR A 48 5.47 6.48 6.12
N GLY A 49 4.82 6.56 7.29
CA GLY A 49 3.97 5.49 7.79
C GLY A 49 2.59 5.47 7.14
N LEU A 50 2.10 4.28 6.79
CA LEU A 50 0.77 4.14 6.19
C LEU A 50 -0.33 4.63 7.14
N GLY A 51 -0.13 4.47 8.44
CA GLY A 51 -1.11 4.90 9.44
C GLY A 51 -1.30 6.41 9.54
N ALA A 52 -0.37 7.19 9.01
CA ALA A 52 -0.49 8.65 8.98
C ALA A 52 -1.31 9.14 7.78
N ILE A 53 -1.63 8.27 6.84
CA ILE A 53 -2.48 8.61 5.69
C ILE A 53 -3.93 8.65 6.16
N ARG A 54 -4.57 9.81 6.01
CA ARG A 54 -5.97 9.98 6.42
C ARG A 54 -6.88 9.07 5.59
N GLY A 55 -7.77 8.34 6.26
CA GLY A 55 -8.71 7.44 5.62
C GLY A 55 -8.26 5.99 5.56
N THR A 56 -7.10 5.67 6.14
CA THR A 56 -6.63 4.30 6.28
C THR A 56 -6.82 3.84 7.73
N GLY A 57 -7.44 2.68 7.92
CA GLY A 57 -7.59 2.08 9.23
C GLY A 57 -6.46 1.10 9.52
N GLU A 58 -6.20 0.84 10.80
CA GLU A 58 -5.16 -0.10 11.22
C GLU A 58 -5.39 -1.50 10.65
N GLY A 59 -6.65 -1.97 10.63
CA GLY A 59 -6.99 -3.28 10.05
C GLY A 59 -6.70 -3.38 8.57
N ALA A 60 -6.95 -2.31 7.80
CA ALA A 60 -6.64 -2.27 6.38
C ALA A 60 -5.13 -2.35 6.14
N ILE A 61 -4.36 -1.60 6.90
CA ILE A 61 -2.90 -1.59 6.78
C ILE A 61 -2.32 -2.95 7.15
N GLU A 62 -2.84 -3.58 8.20
CA GLU A 62 -2.42 -4.90 8.62
C GLU A 62 -2.63 -5.93 7.51
N GLN A 63 -3.77 -5.89 6.82
CA GLN A 63 -4.01 -6.76 5.66
C GLN A 63 -3.02 -6.53 4.53
N ILE A 64 -2.69 -5.27 4.26
CA ILE A 64 -1.69 -4.93 3.23
C ILE A 64 -0.34 -5.57 3.58
N ILE A 65 0.10 -5.42 4.81
CA ILE A 65 1.38 -5.96 5.28
C ILE A 65 1.39 -7.49 5.21
N GLN A 66 0.32 -8.14 5.62
CA GLN A 66 0.20 -9.59 5.57
C GLN A 66 0.19 -10.12 4.13
N ALA A 67 -0.56 -9.47 3.25
CA ALA A 67 -0.67 -9.89 1.85
C ALA A 67 0.68 -9.82 1.13
N ARG A 68 1.46 -8.76 1.35
CA ARG A 68 2.75 -8.61 0.67
C ARG A 68 3.82 -9.58 1.17
N ALA A 69 3.57 -10.29 2.27
CA ALA A 69 4.46 -11.36 2.72
C ALA A 69 4.57 -12.50 1.70
N ASN A 70 3.56 -12.68 0.86
CA ASN A 70 3.54 -13.67 -0.23
C ASN A 70 4.14 -13.12 -1.54
N GLY A 71 4.79 -11.98 -1.48
CA GLY A 71 5.39 -11.30 -2.61
C GLY A 71 4.88 -9.87 -2.74
N PRO A 72 5.68 -8.96 -3.30
CA PRO A 72 5.27 -7.57 -3.46
C PRO A 72 4.09 -7.43 -4.41
N PHE A 73 3.30 -6.38 -4.22
CA PHE A 73 2.24 -6.03 -5.17
C PHE A 73 2.89 -5.53 -6.47
N VAL A 74 2.40 -6.01 -7.61
CA VAL A 74 2.98 -5.67 -8.90
C VAL A 74 2.24 -4.54 -9.61
N ASP A 75 0.94 -4.40 -9.35
CA ASP A 75 0.11 -3.32 -9.91
C ASP A 75 -1.16 -3.13 -9.07
N LEU A 76 -1.99 -2.18 -9.48
CA LEU A 76 -3.23 -1.85 -8.78
C LEU A 76 -4.24 -3.01 -8.81
N PHE A 77 -4.34 -3.73 -9.93
CA PHE A 77 -5.23 -4.88 -10.05
C PHE A 77 -4.82 -5.99 -9.09
N ASP A 78 -3.53 -6.32 -9.07
CA ASP A 78 -2.97 -7.32 -8.15
C ASP A 78 -3.25 -6.94 -6.69
N PHE A 79 -3.09 -5.66 -6.34
CA PHE A 79 -3.42 -5.14 -5.02
C PHE A 79 -4.89 -5.36 -4.68
N CYS A 80 -5.79 -5.00 -5.57
CA CYS A 80 -7.23 -5.18 -5.38
C CYS A 80 -7.61 -6.66 -5.23
N LEU A 81 -7.00 -7.52 -6.06
CA LEU A 81 -7.31 -8.95 -6.09
C LEU A 81 -6.89 -9.66 -4.81
N ARG A 82 -5.75 -9.29 -4.26
CA ARG A 82 -5.14 -9.99 -3.11
C ARG A 82 -5.69 -9.56 -1.76
N LEU A 83 -6.49 -8.50 -1.70
CA LEU A 83 -7.00 -7.94 -0.46
C LEU A 83 -8.51 -8.11 -0.34
N ASP A 84 -9.01 -8.15 0.90
CA ASP A 84 -10.45 -8.12 1.17
C ASP A 84 -10.94 -6.68 0.96
N ARG A 85 -11.67 -6.46 -0.12
CA ARG A 85 -12.15 -5.14 -0.53
C ARG A 85 -13.24 -4.56 0.38
N ARG A 86 -13.72 -5.34 1.35
CA ARG A 86 -14.61 -4.84 2.39
C ARG A 86 -13.83 -4.13 3.50
N VAL A 87 -12.59 -4.56 3.73
CA VAL A 87 -11.69 -3.98 4.74
C VAL A 87 -10.80 -2.92 4.11
N VAL A 88 -10.10 -3.26 3.02
CA VAL A 88 -9.34 -2.30 2.24
C VAL A 88 -10.25 -1.82 1.12
N ASN A 89 -11.17 -0.93 1.47
CA ASN A 89 -12.23 -0.50 0.57
C ASN A 89 -11.76 0.60 -0.39
N ARG A 90 -12.67 1.01 -1.28
CA ARG A 90 -12.38 2.04 -2.29
C ARG A 90 -11.84 3.34 -1.68
N ARG A 91 -12.44 3.79 -0.59
CA ARG A 91 -12.02 5.02 0.09
C ARG A 91 -10.58 4.92 0.60
N THR A 92 -10.23 3.79 1.19
CA THR A 92 -8.86 3.51 1.64
C THR A 92 -7.89 3.49 0.47
N MET A 93 -8.26 2.80 -0.60
CA MET A 93 -7.42 2.72 -1.81
C MET A 93 -7.21 4.08 -2.45
N GLU A 94 -8.26 4.91 -2.53
CA GLU A 94 -8.14 6.28 -3.02
C GLU A 94 -7.17 7.10 -2.17
N ALA A 95 -7.26 6.98 -0.86
CA ALA A 95 -6.36 7.68 0.06
C ALA A 95 -4.90 7.27 -0.15
N LEU A 96 -4.65 5.98 -0.34
CA LEU A 96 -3.31 5.46 -0.62
C LEU A 96 -2.76 5.98 -1.95
N ILE A 97 -3.58 5.99 -2.99
CA ILE A 97 -3.17 6.50 -4.30
C ILE A 97 -2.81 7.99 -4.20
N ARG A 98 -3.67 8.79 -3.57
CA ARG A 98 -3.45 10.23 -3.41
C ARG A 98 -2.20 10.55 -2.60
N ALA A 99 -1.88 9.72 -1.62
CA ALA A 99 -0.68 9.88 -0.80
C ALA A 99 0.61 9.44 -1.51
N GLY A 100 0.50 8.80 -2.66
CA GLY A 100 1.66 8.36 -3.43
C GLY A 100 2.15 6.95 -3.10
N ALA A 101 1.33 6.16 -2.40
CA ALA A 101 1.74 4.82 -1.98
C ALA A 101 1.94 3.84 -3.14
N PHE A 102 1.44 4.16 -4.33
CA PHE A 102 1.62 3.36 -5.55
C PHE A 102 2.61 3.98 -6.53
N ASP A 103 3.22 5.12 -6.20
CA ASP A 103 4.10 5.84 -7.13
C ASP A 103 5.26 4.98 -7.61
N SER A 104 5.84 4.15 -6.74
CA SER A 104 6.96 3.28 -7.09
C SER A 104 6.62 2.23 -8.14
N LEU A 105 5.35 1.87 -8.27
CA LEU A 105 4.88 0.86 -9.23
C LEU A 105 4.58 1.47 -10.61
N TYR A 106 4.36 2.78 -10.70
CA TYR A 106 3.86 3.43 -11.90
C TYR A 106 4.68 4.64 -12.34
N GLY A 107 5.88 4.79 -11.83
CA GLY A 107 6.79 5.83 -12.29
C GLY A 107 6.61 7.19 -11.64
N GLY A 108 5.77 7.33 -10.63
CA GLY A 108 5.75 8.54 -9.80
C GLY A 108 4.43 9.30 -9.78
N PHE A 109 4.51 10.56 -9.39
CA PHE A 109 3.37 11.44 -9.11
C PHE A 109 2.36 11.53 -10.26
N ASP A 110 2.82 11.57 -11.49
CA ASP A 110 1.96 11.76 -12.66
C ASP A 110 0.96 10.63 -12.87
N SER A 111 1.20 9.45 -12.27
CA SER A 111 0.31 8.30 -12.39
C SER A 111 -0.92 8.38 -11.48
N ARG A 112 -0.92 9.24 -10.47
CA ARG A 112 -1.97 9.25 -9.43
C ARG A 112 -3.38 9.50 -10.00
N ALA A 113 -3.52 10.46 -10.89
CA ALA A 113 -4.81 10.77 -11.51
C ALA A 113 -5.33 9.59 -12.34
N THR A 114 -4.45 8.95 -13.10
CA THR A 114 -4.78 7.77 -13.90
C THR A 114 -5.21 6.61 -13.00
N LEU A 115 -4.51 6.39 -11.91
CA LEU A 115 -4.84 5.33 -10.96
C LEU A 115 -6.19 5.57 -10.29
N LEU A 116 -6.48 6.81 -9.89
CA LEU A 116 -7.78 7.15 -9.31
C LEU A 116 -8.91 6.88 -10.31
N ALA A 117 -8.72 7.25 -11.58
CA ALA A 117 -9.70 7.00 -12.63
C ALA A 117 -9.87 5.51 -12.93
N SER A 118 -8.81 4.72 -12.78
CA SER A 118 -8.81 3.28 -13.07
C SER A 118 -9.31 2.42 -11.91
N LEU A 119 -9.33 2.96 -10.69
CA LEU A 119 -9.64 2.19 -9.48
C LEU A 119 -10.99 1.46 -9.54
N PRO A 120 -12.11 2.08 -9.96
CA PRO A 120 -13.38 1.34 -10.03
C PRO A 120 -13.31 0.11 -10.93
N ARG A 121 -12.61 0.22 -12.06
CA ARG A 121 -12.44 -0.92 -13.00
C ARG A 121 -11.56 -2.00 -12.40
N ALA A 122 -10.50 -1.62 -11.69
CA ALA A 122 -9.62 -2.57 -11.04
C ALA A 122 -10.34 -3.35 -9.96
N MET A 123 -11.17 -2.67 -9.17
CA MET A 123 -11.97 -3.31 -8.11
C MET A 123 -13.02 -4.25 -8.71
N GLU A 124 -13.72 -3.81 -9.76
CA GLU A 124 -14.70 -4.64 -10.45
C GLU A 124 -14.07 -5.87 -11.08
N ALA A 125 -12.92 -5.71 -11.73
CA ALA A 125 -12.18 -6.83 -12.30
C ALA A 125 -11.74 -7.82 -11.24
N ALA A 126 -11.33 -7.33 -10.07
CA ALA A 126 -10.96 -8.19 -8.94
C ALA A 126 -12.17 -8.96 -8.41
N ASP A 127 -13.32 -8.30 -8.29
CA ASP A 127 -14.57 -8.96 -7.87
C ASP A 127 -14.99 -10.05 -8.85
N GLN A 128 -14.87 -9.78 -10.14
CA GLN A 128 -15.19 -10.77 -11.19
C GLN A 128 -14.22 -11.94 -11.18
N ALA A 129 -12.93 -11.69 -10.96
CA ALA A 129 -11.92 -12.73 -10.87
C ALA A 129 -12.19 -13.66 -9.67
N ASP A 130 -12.56 -13.09 -8.52
CA ASP A 130 -12.92 -13.86 -7.33
C ASP A 130 -14.17 -14.69 -7.57
N ALA A 131 -15.20 -14.13 -8.18
CA ALA A 131 -16.43 -14.82 -8.51
C ALA A 131 -16.16 -15.99 -9.49
N SER A 132 -15.33 -15.77 -10.51
CA SER A 132 -14.95 -16.80 -11.47
C SER A 132 -14.17 -17.92 -10.80
N SER A 133 -13.23 -17.58 -9.91
CA SER A 133 -12.44 -18.56 -9.15
C SER A 133 -13.33 -19.42 -8.27
N GLN A 134 -14.29 -18.81 -7.57
CA GLN A 134 -15.25 -19.54 -6.75
C GLN A 134 -16.14 -20.46 -7.59
N GLN A 135 -16.58 -20.00 -8.75
CA GLN A 135 -17.41 -20.78 -9.66
C GLN A 135 -16.68 -22.01 -10.19
N VAL A 136 -15.40 -21.85 -10.58
CA VAL A 136 -14.55 -22.96 -11.02
C VAL A 136 -14.35 -23.96 -9.89
N SER A 137 -14.11 -23.51 -8.68
CA SER A 137 -13.95 -24.36 -7.51
C SER A 137 -15.20 -25.19 -7.24
N LEU A 138 -16.39 -24.57 -7.31
CA LEU A 138 -17.66 -25.29 -7.14
C LEU A 138 -17.86 -26.33 -8.25
N PHE A 139 -17.49 -26.00 -9.46
CA PHE A 139 -17.59 -26.90 -10.61
C PHE A 139 -16.69 -28.13 -10.45
N ASP A 140 -15.47 -27.91 -9.97
CA ASP A 140 -14.50 -28.98 -9.69
C ASP A 140 -15.01 -29.89 -8.58
N MET A 141 -15.59 -29.34 -7.53
CA MET A 141 -16.18 -30.12 -6.43
C MET A 141 -17.36 -30.96 -6.91
N ALA A 142 -18.20 -30.43 -7.78
CA ALA A 142 -19.32 -31.15 -8.36
C ALA A 142 -18.87 -32.24 -9.33
N GLY A 143 -17.77 -32.01 -10.06
CA GLY A 143 -17.23 -32.97 -11.02
C GLY A 143 -16.46 -34.11 -10.41
N SER A 144 -16.05 -34.02 -9.14
CA SER A 144 -15.27 -35.05 -8.46
C SER A 144 -16.14 -36.04 -7.68
N ALA A 145 -17.42 -35.91 -7.79
CA ALA A 145 -18.36 -36.89 -7.24
C ALA A 145 -18.53 -38.09 -8.18
#